data_c44a0915b5cffa287b3b5d48395acb26
#
_entry.id   c44a0915b5cffa287b3b5d48395acb26
#
_cell.length_a   1.000
_cell.length_b   1.000
_cell.length_c   1.000
_cell.angle_alpha   90.00
_cell.angle_beta   90.00
_cell.angle_gamma   90.00
#
_symmetry.space_group_name_H-M   'P 1'
#
loop_
_entity.id
_entity.type
_entity.pdbx_description
1 polymer ?
#
loop_
_entity_poly.entity_id
_entity_poly.type
_entity_poly.pdbx_seq_one_letter_code
_entity_poly.pdbx_strand_id
1 'polypeptide(L)'
;MSRLLWRPAEERIKNTNMYHFMEYVNARRDMSFANYGELYSWSIEDSPIFWEMLWARSEVIHSRSYDQVVDDIKKMPGARWFQGARLNFAENLLRYRDDRIALSFKGETRPTLSITYSELYQQVSRLAQSLRDMGIQPGDRVAGFMPNMIETVVAMLAAASVGA
;
A
#
# COMPACT_ATOMS: atom_id res chain seq x y z
N MET A 1 -23.65 2.90 29.37
CA MET A 1 -23.72 3.09 27.87
C MET A 1 -22.80 4.21 27.48
N SER A 2 -21.87 3.99 26.55
CA SER A 2 -21.00 5.05 26.04
C SER A 2 -21.81 6.02 25.17
N ARG A 3 -21.66 7.33 25.42
CA ARG A 3 -22.32 8.38 24.63
C ARG A 3 -21.57 8.55 23.30
N LEU A 4 -22.30 8.49 22.17
CA LEU A 4 -21.72 8.84 20.87
C LEU A 4 -21.31 10.33 20.88
N LEU A 5 -20.01 10.59 20.68
CA LEU A 5 -19.47 11.95 20.73
C LEU A 5 -19.48 12.62 19.34
N TRP A 6 -19.34 11.83 18.27
CA TRP A 6 -19.29 12.34 16.90
C TRP A 6 -19.67 11.24 15.90
N ARG A 7 -20.31 11.61 14.80
CA ARG A 7 -20.61 10.77 13.64
C ARG A 7 -20.31 11.56 12.36
N PRO A 8 -19.63 10.97 11.36
CA PRO A 8 -19.44 11.64 10.07
C PRO A 8 -20.77 11.85 9.35
N ALA A 9 -20.86 12.93 8.57
CA ALA A 9 -22.01 13.15 7.68
C ALA A 9 -22.10 12.04 6.62
N GLU A 10 -23.32 11.74 6.16
CA GLU A 10 -23.59 10.68 5.18
C GLU A 10 -22.79 10.87 3.87
N GLU A 11 -22.66 12.09 3.39
CA GLU A 11 -21.87 12.43 2.21
C GLU A 11 -20.39 12.06 2.42
N ARG A 12 -19.84 12.35 3.61
CA ARG A 12 -18.46 12.00 3.94
C ARG A 12 -18.27 10.48 3.98
N ILE A 13 -19.24 9.74 4.51
CA ILE A 13 -19.22 8.26 4.54
C ILE A 13 -19.16 7.73 3.10
N LYS A 14 -20.08 8.19 2.23
CA LYS A 14 -20.19 7.74 0.84
C LYS A 14 -18.98 8.07 -0.02
N ASN A 15 -18.21 9.09 0.35
CA ASN A 15 -16.98 9.49 -0.34
C ASN A 15 -15.72 8.77 0.17
N THR A 16 -15.85 7.78 1.06
CA THR A 16 -14.70 7.02 1.56
C THR A 16 -14.35 5.84 0.65
N ASN A 17 -13.06 5.50 0.59
CA ASN A 17 -12.61 4.29 -0.09
C ASN A 17 -13.26 3.01 0.48
N MET A 18 -13.55 2.99 1.77
CA MET A 18 -14.23 1.88 2.45
C MET A 18 -15.66 1.69 1.89
N TYR A 19 -16.42 2.78 1.75
CA TYR A 19 -17.76 2.72 1.19
C TYR A 19 -17.71 2.27 -0.28
N HIS A 20 -16.82 2.84 -1.07
CA HIS A 20 -16.64 2.44 -2.47
C HIS A 20 -16.18 0.98 -2.62
N PHE A 21 -15.40 0.46 -1.69
CA PHE A 21 -15.04 -0.94 -1.67
C PHE A 21 -16.23 -1.84 -1.33
N MET A 22 -17.05 -1.45 -0.36
CA MET A 22 -18.29 -2.16 -0.01
C MET A 22 -19.24 -2.25 -1.20
N GLU A 23 -19.49 -1.14 -1.91
CA GLU A 23 -20.30 -1.12 -3.12
C GLU A 23 -19.70 -1.99 -4.25
N TYR A 24 -18.36 -1.98 -4.38
CA TYR A 24 -17.66 -2.81 -5.34
C TYR A 24 -17.85 -4.31 -5.06
N VAL A 25 -17.80 -4.72 -3.80
CA VAL A 25 -18.06 -6.11 -3.39
C VAL A 25 -19.52 -6.48 -3.61
N ASN A 26 -20.44 -5.63 -3.18
CA ASN A 26 -21.88 -5.83 -3.37
C ASN A 26 -22.21 -6.11 -4.84
N ALA A 27 -21.70 -5.26 -5.74
CA ALA A 27 -21.97 -5.39 -7.19
C ALA A 27 -21.37 -6.64 -7.83
N ARG A 28 -20.24 -7.16 -7.31
CA ARG A 28 -19.52 -8.29 -7.94
C ARG A 28 -19.84 -9.65 -7.35
N ARG A 29 -20.34 -9.69 -6.13
CA ARG A 29 -20.59 -10.93 -5.39
C ARG A 29 -22.06 -11.13 -5.05
N ASP A 30 -22.94 -10.29 -5.59
CA ASP A 30 -24.38 -10.32 -5.30
C ASP A 30 -24.66 -10.25 -3.78
N MET A 31 -23.87 -9.39 -3.11
CA MET A 31 -24.00 -9.09 -1.68
C MET A 31 -24.82 -7.82 -1.49
N SER A 32 -25.27 -7.57 -0.25
CA SER A 32 -26.07 -6.40 0.10
C SER A 32 -25.63 -5.76 1.42
N PHE A 33 -24.33 -5.63 1.63
CA PHE A 33 -23.79 -4.98 2.82
C PHE A 33 -24.28 -3.54 2.90
N ALA A 34 -24.94 -3.20 4.00
CA ALA A 34 -25.47 -1.86 4.25
C ALA A 34 -24.55 -1.00 5.13
N ASN A 35 -23.58 -1.61 5.82
CA ASN A 35 -22.72 -0.92 6.78
C ASN A 35 -21.38 -1.63 6.94
N TYR A 36 -20.45 -0.91 7.61
CA TYR A 36 -19.10 -1.41 7.88
C TYR A 36 -19.10 -2.72 8.71
N GLY A 37 -20.02 -2.87 9.67
CA GLY A 37 -20.08 -4.07 10.52
C GLY A 37 -20.29 -5.35 9.70
N GLU A 38 -21.18 -5.31 8.72
CA GLU A 38 -21.47 -6.44 7.83
C GLU A 38 -20.28 -6.75 6.91
N LEU A 39 -19.67 -5.73 6.32
CA LEU A 39 -18.44 -5.88 5.54
C LEU A 39 -17.31 -6.46 6.40
N TYR A 40 -17.15 -6.00 7.64
CA TYR A 40 -16.15 -6.50 8.58
C TYR A 40 -16.37 -7.97 8.94
N SER A 41 -17.60 -8.37 9.30
CA SER A 41 -17.93 -9.76 9.60
C SER A 41 -17.58 -10.67 8.42
N TRP A 42 -18.01 -10.31 7.22
CA TRP A 42 -17.66 -11.05 6.02
C TRP A 42 -16.15 -11.11 5.77
N SER A 43 -15.41 -10.03 6.01
CA SER A 43 -13.95 -10.00 5.81
C SER A 43 -13.18 -10.99 6.69
N ILE A 44 -13.76 -11.36 7.83
CA ILE A 44 -13.20 -12.36 8.75
C ILE A 44 -13.66 -13.78 8.35
N GLU A 45 -14.95 -13.94 8.06
CA GLU A 45 -15.57 -15.23 7.72
C GLU A 45 -15.04 -15.78 6.39
N ASP A 46 -14.86 -14.90 5.41
CA ASP A 46 -14.40 -15.25 4.06
C ASP A 46 -13.14 -14.44 3.65
N SER A 47 -12.17 -14.45 4.54
CA SER A 47 -10.93 -13.70 4.41
C SER A 47 -10.19 -13.92 3.07
N PRO A 48 -10.12 -15.12 2.48
CA PRO A 48 -9.51 -15.29 1.16
C PRO A 48 -10.19 -14.47 0.07
N ILE A 49 -11.51 -14.47 0.02
CA ILE A 49 -12.27 -13.71 -0.98
C ILE A 49 -12.17 -12.21 -0.72
N PHE A 50 -12.18 -11.78 0.56
CA PHE A 50 -11.94 -10.38 0.90
C PHE A 50 -10.60 -9.88 0.32
N TRP A 51 -9.50 -10.61 0.52
CA TRP A 51 -8.19 -10.22 0.02
C TRP A 51 -8.09 -10.28 -1.50
N GLU A 52 -8.74 -11.25 -2.15
CA GLU A 52 -8.86 -11.31 -3.61
C GLU A 52 -9.54 -10.06 -4.18
N MET A 53 -10.70 -9.69 -3.59
CA MET A 53 -11.46 -8.52 -4.00
C MET A 53 -10.68 -7.22 -3.76
N LEU A 54 -9.95 -7.15 -2.65
CA LEU A 54 -9.10 -6.00 -2.34
C LEU A 54 -7.92 -5.89 -3.31
N TRP A 55 -7.26 -7.00 -3.66
CA TRP A 55 -6.21 -7.04 -4.68
C TRP A 55 -6.71 -6.47 -6.00
N ALA A 56 -7.84 -6.97 -6.48
CA ALA A 56 -8.43 -6.54 -7.75
C ALA A 56 -8.84 -5.05 -7.71
N ARG A 57 -9.48 -4.59 -6.62
CA ARG A 57 -9.94 -3.20 -6.47
C ARG A 57 -8.80 -2.20 -6.31
N SER A 58 -7.70 -2.62 -5.71
CA SER A 58 -6.52 -1.79 -5.50
C SER A 58 -5.63 -1.67 -6.74
N GLU A 59 -5.96 -2.39 -7.82
CA GLU A 59 -5.20 -2.36 -9.07
C GLU A 59 -3.70 -2.58 -8.82
N VAL A 60 -3.36 -3.63 -8.06
CA VAL A 60 -1.97 -3.94 -7.70
C VAL A 60 -1.15 -4.15 -8.96
N ILE A 61 -0.08 -3.36 -9.12
CA ILE A 61 0.87 -3.50 -10.23
C ILE A 61 1.73 -4.73 -9.96
N HIS A 62 1.73 -5.67 -10.90
CA HIS A 62 2.45 -6.93 -10.77
C HIS A 62 2.97 -7.41 -12.14
N SER A 63 4.15 -8.03 -12.16
CA SER A 63 4.73 -8.66 -13.36
C SER A 63 4.20 -10.08 -13.59
N ARG A 64 3.71 -10.74 -12.52
CA ARG A 64 3.01 -12.02 -12.55
C ARG A 64 1.90 -12.00 -11.52
N SER A 65 0.70 -12.45 -11.93
CA SER A 65 -0.43 -12.65 -11.00
C SER A 65 -0.18 -13.84 -10.08
N TYR A 66 -0.98 -13.96 -9.03
CA TYR A 66 -0.96 -15.11 -8.13
C TYR A 66 -1.63 -16.33 -8.77
N ASP A 67 -1.19 -17.51 -8.34
CA ASP A 67 -1.80 -18.79 -8.69
C ASP A 67 -2.89 -19.16 -7.66
N GLN A 68 -2.72 -18.72 -6.40
CA GLN A 68 -3.62 -18.98 -5.28
C GLN A 68 -3.56 -17.82 -4.28
N VAL A 69 -4.73 -17.42 -3.74
CA VAL A 69 -4.82 -16.32 -2.76
C VAL A 69 -4.17 -16.68 -1.43
N VAL A 70 -4.45 -17.87 -0.91
CA VAL A 70 -3.83 -18.38 0.32
C VAL A 70 -3.80 -19.92 0.27
N ASP A 71 -2.75 -20.52 0.81
CA ASP A 71 -2.63 -21.99 0.89
C ASP A 71 -3.50 -22.60 2.00
N ASP A 72 -3.40 -22.08 3.20
CA ASP A 72 -4.19 -22.49 4.34
C ASP A 72 -4.25 -21.36 5.39
N ILE A 73 -5.43 -20.77 5.54
CA ILE A 73 -5.68 -19.67 6.47
C ILE A 73 -5.50 -20.05 7.96
N LYS A 74 -5.56 -21.34 8.28
CA LYS A 74 -5.42 -21.84 9.65
C LYS A 74 -3.98 -21.90 10.12
N LYS A 75 -3.01 -21.79 9.22
CA LYS A 75 -1.60 -21.74 9.60
C LYS A 75 -1.25 -20.41 10.27
N MET A 76 -0.80 -20.47 11.52
CA MET A 76 -0.39 -19.29 12.30
C MET A 76 0.85 -19.64 13.15
N PRO A 77 2.06 -19.18 12.78
CA PRO A 77 2.47 -18.54 11.55
C PRO A 77 2.61 -19.49 10.36
N GLY A 78 2.74 -18.94 9.16
CA GLY A 78 3.18 -19.70 7.99
C GLY A 78 2.18 -19.81 6.84
N ALA A 79 0.99 -19.19 6.94
CA ALA A 79 0.10 -19.02 5.79
C ALA A 79 0.81 -18.25 4.66
N ARG A 80 0.73 -18.77 3.45
CA ARG A 80 1.32 -18.15 2.27
C ARG A 80 0.23 -17.48 1.44
N TRP A 81 0.30 -16.16 1.38
CA TRP A 81 -0.64 -15.33 0.65
C TRP A 81 -0.14 -15.00 -0.75
N PHE A 82 -1.07 -14.93 -1.72
CA PHE A 82 -0.84 -14.57 -3.12
C PHE A 82 0.34 -15.32 -3.74
N GLN A 83 0.33 -16.64 -3.57
CA GLN A 83 1.41 -17.49 -4.07
C GLN A 83 1.59 -17.33 -5.57
N GLY A 84 2.84 -17.29 -6.01
CA GLY A 84 3.20 -17.11 -7.41
C GLY A 84 3.21 -15.65 -7.88
N ALA A 85 2.60 -14.70 -7.15
CA ALA A 85 2.64 -13.29 -7.51
C ALA A 85 4.07 -12.75 -7.50
N ARG A 86 4.36 -11.87 -8.47
CA ARG A 86 5.61 -11.12 -8.54
C ARG A 86 5.29 -9.66 -8.75
N LEU A 87 5.70 -8.84 -7.80
CA LEU A 87 5.49 -7.40 -7.83
C LEU A 87 6.67 -6.67 -7.19
N ASN A 88 6.81 -5.39 -7.49
CA ASN A 88 7.75 -4.52 -6.81
C ASN A 88 6.99 -3.57 -5.87
N PHE A 89 7.39 -3.54 -4.61
CA PHE A 89 6.76 -2.70 -3.59
C PHE A 89 6.87 -1.21 -3.92
N ALA A 90 8.08 -0.77 -4.32
CA ALA A 90 8.31 0.63 -4.66
C ALA A 90 7.55 1.06 -5.92
N GLU A 91 7.41 0.19 -6.93
CA GLU A 91 6.62 0.48 -8.13
C GLU A 91 5.17 0.80 -7.78
N ASN A 92 4.58 0.05 -6.86
CA ASN A 92 3.21 0.30 -6.40
C ASN A 92 3.09 1.61 -5.62
N LEU A 93 4.06 1.96 -4.78
CA LEU A 93 4.05 3.23 -4.03
C LEU A 93 4.35 4.45 -4.90
N LEU A 94 5.13 4.30 -5.96
CA LEU A 94 5.54 5.36 -6.87
C LEU A 94 4.67 5.47 -8.13
N ARG A 95 3.46 4.85 -8.13
CA ARG A 95 2.56 4.88 -9.28
C ARG A 95 2.04 6.28 -9.60
N TYR A 96 1.83 7.10 -8.58
CA TYR A 96 1.41 8.50 -8.72
C TYR A 96 2.64 9.39 -8.97
N ARG A 97 2.52 10.36 -9.89
CA ARG A 97 3.62 11.24 -10.30
C ARG A 97 3.11 12.65 -10.54
N ASP A 98 2.19 13.08 -9.69
CA ASP A 98 1.53 14.37 -9.74
C ASP A 98 2.09 15.33 -8.67
N ASP A 99 1.53 16.56 -8.63
CA ASP A 99 1.99 17.62 -7.74
C ASP A 99 1.37 17.57 -6.33
N ARG A 100 0.61 16.52 -5.99
CA ARG A 100 0.15 16.31 -4.62
C ARG A 100 1.35 16.05 -3.70
N ILE A 101 1.26 16.56 -2.47
CA ILE A 101 2.30 16.31 -1.47
C ILE A 101 2.36 14.82 -1.14
N ALA A 102 3.53 14.22 -1.33
CA ALA A 102 3.82 12.84 -0.98
C ALA A 102 4.39 12.71 0.43
N LEU A 103 5.34 13.56 0.78
CA LEU A 103 6.00 13.54 2.08
C LEU A 103 6.09 14.96 2.64
N SER A 104 5.86 15.07 3.95
CA SER A 104 6.13 16.28 4.73
C SER A 104 7.02 15.93 5.91
N PHE A 105 8.08 16.70 6.09
CA PHE A 105 9.02 16.56 7.18
C PHE A 105 9.07 17.82 8.02
N LYS A 106 9.07 17.65 9.35
CA LYS A 106 9.29 18.74 10.30
C LYS A 106 10.34 18.28 11.32
N GLY A 107 11.46 18.93 11.33
CA GLY A 107 12.51 18.76 12.34
C GLY A 107 12.38 19.76 13.49
N GLU A 108 13.13 19.55 14.57
CA GLU A 108 13.16 20.47 15.71
C GLU A 108 13.77 21.81 15.34
N THR A 109 14.86 21.78 14.57
CA THR A 109 15.68 22.98 14.22
C THR A 109 15.63 23.33 12.73
N ARG A 110 14.96 22.54 11.91
CA ARG A 110 14.86 22.75 10.45
C ARG A 110 13.48 23.25 10.07
N PRO A 111 13.35 24.06 9.01
CA PRO A 111 12.05 24.42 8.47
C PRO A 111 11.29 23.18 7.98
N THR A 112 9.97 23.28 7.95
CA THR A 112 9.12 22.24 7.36
C THR A 112 9.46 22.10 5.87
N LEU A 113 9.72 20.87 5.43
CA LEU A 113 9.98 20.51 4.03
C LEU A 113 8.87 19.61 3.54
N SER A 114 8.44 19.78 2.31
CA SER A 114 7.49 18.88 1.65
C SER A 114 7.95 18.62 0.25
N ILE A 115 7.74 17.39 -0.23
CA ILE A 115 7.96 17.01 -1.63
C ILE A 115 6.71 16.39 -2.21
N THR A 116 6.51 16.60 -3.50
CA THR A 116 5.40 16.03 -4.28
C THR A 116 5.67 14.58 -4.67
N TYR A 117 4.64 13.86 -5.14
CA TYR A 117 4.81 12.53 -5.72
C TYR A 117 5.74 12.54 -6.95
N SER A 118 5.68 13.59 -7.77
CA SER A 118 6.59 13.77 -8.90
C SER A 118 8.04 13.91 -8.45
N GLU A 119 8.32 14.75 -7.45
CA GLU A 119 9.65 14.95 -6.90
C GLU A 119 10.18 13.70 -6.20
N LEU A 120 9.33 13.00 -5.43
CA LEU A 120 9.69 11.73 -4.79
C LEU A 120 10.12 10.71 -5.86
N TYR A 121 9.32 10.53 -6.91
CA TYR A 121 9.65 9.62 -8.01
C TYR A 121 10.99 9.96 -8.66
N GLN A 122 11.26 11.25 -8.92
CA GLN A 122 12.51 11.69 -9.52
C GLN A 122 13.74 11.42 -8.64
N GLN A 123 13.60 11.69 -7.31
CA GLN A 123 14.69 11.44 -6.36
C GLN A 123 14.98 9.95 -6.23
N VAL A 124 13.94 9.13 -6.07
CA VAL A 124 14.05 7.67 -6.02
C VAL A 124 14.67 7.12 -7.30
N SER A 125 14.24 7.59 -8.47
CA SER A 125 14.77 7.13 -9.75
C SER A 125 16.26 7.41 -9.91
N ARG A 126 16.73 8.61 -9.52
CA ARG A 126 18.15 8.97 -9.55
C ARG A 126 18.99 8.08 -8.64
N LEU A 127 18.53 7.88 -7.39
CA LEU A 127 19.25 7.04 -6.44
C LEU A 127 19.24 5.56 -6.85
N ALA A 128 18.11 5.05 -7.34
CA ALA A 128 18.01 3.69 -7.86
C ALA A 128 18.96 3.46 -9.05
N GLN A 129 19.14 4.47 -9.93
CA GLN A 129 20.13 4.40 -11.00
C GLN A 129 21.56 4.34 -10.45
N SER A 130 21.89 5.22 -9.49
CA SER A 130 23.21 5.18 -8.84
C SER A 130 23.50 3.84 -8.16
N LEU A 131 22.52 3.22 -7.51
CA LEU A 131 22.68 1.89 -6.92
C LEU A 131 22.98 0.83 -7.98
N ARG A 132 22.29 0.86 -9.13
CA ARG A 132 22.60 -0.05 -10.28
C ARG A 132 23.99 0.18 -10.83
N ASP A 133 24.42 1.44 -10.97
CA ASP A 133 25.75 1.79 -11.47
C ASP A 133 26.87 1.33 -10.50
N MET A 134 26.57 1.26 -9.19
CA MET A 134 27.45 0.66 -8.18
C MET A 134 27.44 -0.88 -8.19
N GLY A 135 26.64 -1.51 -9.05
CA GLY A 135 26.57 -2.96 -9.18
C GLY A 135 25.61 -3.67 -8.24
N ILE A 136 24.72 -2.94 -7.54
CA ILE A 136 23.70 -3.54 -6.68
C ILE A 136 22.71 -4.37 -7.52
N GLN A 137 22.51 -5.61 -7.11
CA GLN A 137 21.65 -6.58 -7.79
C GLN A 137 20.42 -6.95 -6.93
N PRO A 138 19.35 -7.49 -7.53
CA PRO A 138 18.23 -8.04 -6.77
C PRO A 138 18.69 -9.09 -5.76
N GLY A 139 18.25 -8.94 -4.50
CA GLY A 139 18.62 -9.79 -3.37
C GLY A 139 19.82 -9.29 -2.56
N ASP A 140 20.51 -8.26 -3.01
CA ASP A 140 21.53 -7.57 -2.20
C ASP A 140 20.88 -6.86 -0.98
N ARG A 141 21.70 -6.43 -0.06
CA ARG A 141 21.26 -5.72 1.14
C ARG A 141 21.82 -4.32 1.16
N VAL A 142 20.94 -3.33 1.14
CA VAL A 142 21.29 -1.91 1.36
C VAL A 142 20.89 -1.54 2.79
N ALA A 143 21.83 -1.08 3.58
CA ALA A 143 21.61 -0.64 4.95
C ALA A 143 21.89 0.85 5.10
N GLY A 144 21.10 1.53 5.93
CA GLY A 144 21.29 2.93 6.25
C GLY A 144 21.06 3.19 7.74
N PHE A 145 21.94 3.98 8.35
CA PHE A 145 21.76 4.54 9.69
C PHE A 145 21.40 6.02 9.54
N MET A 146 20.12 6.31 9.46
CA MET A 146 19.59 7.64 9.09
C MET A 146 18.48 8.07 10.06
N PRO A 147 18.34 9.38 10.35
CA PRO A 147 17.19 9.89 11.07
C PRO A 147 15.91 9.77 10.22
N ASN A 148 14.74 9.93 10.84
CA ASN A 148 13.46 9.94 10.14
C ASN A 148 13.31 11.23 9.34
N MET A 149 13.62 11.18 8.05
CA MET A 149 13.62 12.32 7.13
C MET A 149 13.26 11.85 5.71
N ILE A 150 13.03 12.79 4.78
CA ILE A 150 12.60 12.49 3.40
C ILE A 150 13.62 11.57 2.71
N GLU A 151 14.89 11.82 2.87
CA GLU A 151 15.98 11.05 2.25
C GLU A 151 16.01 9.59 2.70
N THR A 152 15.56 9.29 3.92
CA THR A 152 15.42 7.91 4.42
C THR A 152 14.38 7.15 3.62
N VAL A 153 13.23 7.78 3.34
CA VAL A 153 12.17 7.19 2.51
C VAL A 153 12.64 7.01 1.06
N VAL A 154 13.35 8.02 0.52
CA VAL A 154 13.93 7.95 -0.82
C VAL A 154 14.93 6.78 -0.92
N ALA A 155 15.80 6.62 0.08
CA ALA A 155 16.79 5.53 0.09
C ALA A 155 16.13 4.15 0.16
N MET A 156 15.13 3.99 1.03
CA MET A 156 14.35 2.74 1.15
C MET A 156 13.66 2.39 -0.17
N LEU A 157 12.97 3.36 -0.79
CA LEU A 157 12.26 3.12 -2.04
C LEU A 157 13.21 2.89 -3.22
N ALA A 158 14.38 3.52 -3.22
CA ALA A 158 15.39 3.27 -4.25
C ALA A 158 15.98 1.85 -4.17
N ALA A 159 16.33 1.40 -2.96
CA ALA A 159 16.77 0.02 -2.73
C ALA A 159 15.68 -0.99 -3.14
N ALA A 160 14.43 -0.80 -2.69
CA ALA A 160 13.31 -1.65 -3.08
C ALA A 160 13.03 -1.62 -4.61
N SER A 161 13.24 -0.48 -5.29
CA SER A 161 13.09 -0.38 -6.75
C SER A 161 14.11 -1.23 -7.52
N VAL A 162 15.28 -1.46 -6.93
CA VAL A 162 16.32 -2.33 -7.51
C VAL A 162 16.09 -3.79 -7.16
N GLY A 163 15.30 -4.06 -6.11
CA GLY A 163 15.05 -5.41 -5.60
C GLY A 163 16.05 -5.85 -4.53
N ALA A 164 16.75 -4.88 -3.95
CA ALA A 164 17.70 -5.07 -2.85
C ALA A 164 17.01 -5.02 -1.48
#